data_c33750e48f4b731a408ce3937e397da9
#
_entry.id   c33750e48f4b731a408ce3937e397da9
#
_cell.length_a   1.000
_cell.length_b   1.000
_cell.length_c   1.000
_cell.angle_alpha   90.00
_cell.angle_beta   90.00
_cell.angle_gamma   90.00
#
_symmetry.space_group_name_H-M   'P 1'
#
loop_
_entity.id
_entity.type
_entity.pdbx_description
1 polymer ?
#
loop_
_entity_poly.entity_id
_entity_poly.type
_entity_poly.pdbx_seq_one_letter_code
_entity_poly.pdbx_strand_id
1 'polypeptide(L)'
;LVDRAQEIGLFRWQIVGEATDMSLSARERGRLVRALAEREHLAPDGRRVRVGRNTLDRWIRAYREGGFDGLVPAPRRVANSTPARVLELAVALRREQPARTAAQIHRIIVEAEGVGPSARTIQRHLAAQGLPWRGSPVARALGRFEAESRNELWTGDALHGPLIDGRRVFLFCFLDDHSRLLAGYRWAAREDVLNASRALRAGIAARGRPRAVYVDNGSPFVSGQLLRACAVLGIGLIHSTPGRPQGRGKIERVFRTVREQLLVELADRPPASLDDLNRIFQAWVEQVYHRRVHSETGQTPLERFLAAGPPPLPSEHALTEAFRWSERRTVSKTGTVGMHGNTYEVDPELAGRQVDLVFDPLELADVAVQIDGRHVGLAIALQIRRHVHPRAQPPVTPAQPTGIDYLGLIENRYDQHLQKRIDYRNLPGPPADGAASDDAENDSKEMTG
;
A
#
# COMPACT_ATOMS: atom_id res chain seq x y z
N LEU A 1 -1.30 0.93 -45.86
CA LEU A 1 -2.43 1.66 -45.24
C LEU A 1 -2.30 3.11 -45.64
N VAL A 2 -3.18 3.60 -46.51
CA VAL A 2 -3.22 5.00 -46.92
C VAL A 2 -3.59 5.81 -45.68
N ASP A 3 -2.81 6.87 -45.39
CA ASP A 3 -3.09 7.72 -44.22
C ASP A 3 -4.44 8.43 -44.46
N ARG A 4 -5.28 8.48 -43.44
CA ARG A 4 -6.62 9.12 -43.49
C ARG A 4 -6.54 10.56 -44.01
N ALA A 5 -5.47 11.26 -43.78
CA ALA A 5 -5.25 12.60 -44.30
C ALA A 5 -5.09 12.60 -45.82
N GLN A 6 -4.42 11.60 -46.39
CA GLN A 6 -4.28 11.39 -47.83
C GLN A 6 -5.60 10.99 -48.49
N GLU A 7 -6.41 10.15 -47.83
CA GLU A 7 -7.76 9.82 -48.31
C GLU A 7 -8.66 11.07 -48.43
N ILE A 8 -8.57 11.95 -47.45
CA ILE A 8 -9.28 13.23 -47.50
C ILE A 8 -8.72 14.13 -48.62
N GLY A 9 -7.41 14.13 -48.82
CA GLY A 9 -6.77 14.84 -49.92
C GLY A 9 -7.25 14.36 -51.27
N LEU A 10 -7.31 13.03 -51.50
CA LEU A 10 -7.82 12.41 -52.71
C LEU A 10 -9.31 12.73 -52.94
N PHE A 11 -10.14 12.65 -51.91
CA PHE A 11 -11.54 13.04 -51.98
C PHE A 11 -11.70 14.52 -52.44
N ARG A 12 -10.95 15.42 -51.85
CA ARG A 12 -10.97 16.86 -52.25
C ARG A 12 -10.53 17.05 -53.69
N TRP A 13 -9.47 16.34 -54.12
CA TRP A 13 -8.96 16.39 -55.47
C TRP A 13 -9.96 15.84 -56.50
N GLN A 14 -10.61 14.73 -56.21
CA GLN A 14 -11.67 14.15 -57.06
C GLN A 14 -12.80 15.14 -57.34
N ILE A 15 -13.12 15.98 -56.39
CA ILE A 15 -14.21 16.98 -56.57
C ILE A 15 -13.70 18.20 -57.34
N VAL A 16 -12.50 18.72 -57.03
CA VAL A 16 -12.05 19.99 -57.59
C VAL A 16 -11.11 19.86 -58.79
N GLY A 17 -10.66 18.65 -59.14
CA GLY A 17 -9.62 18.42 -60.16
C GLY A 17 -9.93 19.09 -61.50
N GLU A 18 -11.14 18.93 -62.02
CA GLU A 18 -11.55 19.61 -63.27
C GLU A 18 -11.55 21.14 -63.17
N ALA A 19 -11.88 21.69 -62.00
CA ALA A 19 -11.93 23.14 -61.77
C ALA A 19 -10.56 23.77 -61.55
N THR A 20 -9.52 22.96 -61.39
CA THR A 20 -8.14 23.41 -61.23
C THR A 20 -7.43 23.66 -62.58
N ASP A 21 -8.03 23.19 -63.67
CA ASP A 21 -7.48 23.37 -65.01
C ASP A 21 -7.22 24.89 -65.29
N MET A 22 -5.99 25.20 -65.69
CA MET A 22 -5.55 26.56 -66.00
C MET A 22 -6.11 27.09 -67.31
N SER A 23 -6.58 26.24 -68.21
CA SER A 23 -7.18 26.62 -69.49
C SER A 23 -8.58 27.18 -69.36
N LEU A 24 -9.28 26.91 -68.21
CA LEU A 24 -10.64 27.41 -67.98
C LEU A 24 -10.67 28.90 -67.71
N SER A 25 -11.50 29.59 -68.42
CA SER A 25 -11.81 31.00 -68.12
C SER A 25 -12.50 31.17 -66.76
N ALA A 26 -12.44 32.32 -66.15
CA ALA A 26 -13.05 32.62 -64.86
C ALA A 26 -14.59 32.34 -64.89
N ARG A 27 -15.26 32.55 -66.03
CA ARG A 27 -16.71 32.31 -66.21
C ARG A 27 -17.05 30.82 -66.28
N GLU A 28 -16.24 30.05 -66.98
CA GLU A 28 -16.40 28.57 -67.08
C GLU A 28 -16.14 27.92 -65.75
N ARG A 29 -15.05 28.25 -65.06
CA ARG A 29 -14.76 27.78 -63.72
C ARG A 29 -15.87 28.09 -62.73
N GLY A 30 -16.43 29.34 -62.78
CA GLY A 30 -17.52 29.75 -61.93
C GLY A 30 -18.81 28.94 -62.14
N ARG A 31 -19.09 28.52 -63.43
CA ARG A 31 -20.20 27.59 -63.72
C ARG A 31 -19.96 26.19 -63.19
N LEU A 32 -18.75 25.67 -63.40
CA LEU A 32 -18.35 24.33 -62.91
C LEU A 32 -18.44 24.21 -61.38
N VAL A 33 -17.89 25.22 -60.66
CA VAL A 33 -17.93 25.24 -59.19
C VAL A 33 -19.38 25.28 -58.65
N ARG A 34 -20.28 26.00 -59.30
CA ARG A 34 -21.71 25.99 -58.94
C ARG A 34 -22.31 24.62 -59.12
N ALA A 35 -22.09 23.96 -60.27
CA ALA A 35 -22.59 22.63 -60.55
C ALA A 35 -22.02 21.58 -59.57
N LEU A 36 -20.73 21.67 -59.17
CA LEU A 36 -20.14 20.81 -58.18
C LEU A 36 -20.74 21.03 -56.76
N ALA A 37 -21.11 22.26 -56.41
CA ALA A 37 -21.70 22.54 -55.11
C ALA A 37 -23.14 22.00 -54.98
N GLU A 38 -23.84 21.79 -56.09
CA GLU A 38 -25.19 21.23 -56.11
C GLU A 38 -25.22 19.70 -56.06
N ARG A 39 -24.10 19.04 -56.39
CA ARG A 39 -23.97 17.59 -56.38
C ARG A 39 -23.67 17.04 -54.98
N GLU A 40 -24.13 15.80 -54.77
CA GLU A 40 -23.73 15.03 -53.63
C GLU A 40 -22.45 14.22 -53.93
N HIS A 41 -21.49 14.23 -53.03
CA HIS A 41 -20.24 13.56 -53.16
C HIS A 41 -20.11 12.51 -52.08
N LEU A 42 -19.52 11.34 -52.41
CA LEU A 42 -19.28 10.26 -51.44
C LEU A 42 -17.99 10.54 -50.69
N ALA A 43 -18.09 10.88 -49.41
CA ALA A 43 -16.93 11.13 -48.55
C ALA A 43 -16.18 9.83 -48.18
N PRO A 44 -14.91 9.87 -47.77
CA PRO A 44 -14.14 8.69 -47.39
C PRO A 44 -14.73 7.85 -46.27
N ASP A 45 -15.62 8.42 -45.45
CA ASP A 45 -16.36 7.73 -44.38
C ASP A 45 -17.68 7.09 -44.84
N GLY A 46 -17.96 7.07 -46.18
CA GLY A 46 -19.12 6.50 -46.81
C GLY A 46 -20.37 7.39 -46.74
N ARG A 47 -20.29 8.60 -46.23
CA ARG A 47 -21.43 9.53 -46.18
C ARG A 47 -21.56 10.32 -47.47
N ARG A 48 -22.79 10.60 -47.90
CA ARG A 48 -23.07 11.57 -48.94
C ARG A 48 -23.07 12.97 -48.36
N VAL A 49 -22.23 13.84 -48.92
CA VAL A 49 -22.04 15.23 -48.44
C VAL A 49 -22.17 16.22 -49.62
N ARG A 50 -22.76 17.38 -49.39
CA ARG A 50 -22.73 18.54 -50.30
C ARG A 50 -21.63 19.50 -49.83
N VAL A 51 -20.79 19.89 -50.74
CA VAL A 51 -19.67 20.78 -50.47
C VAL A 51 -20.03 22.18 -50.97
N GLY A 52 -20.12 23.13 -50.04
CA GLY A 52 -20.49 24.50 -50.40
C GLY A 52 -19.42 25.18 -51.23
N ARG A 53 -19.88 26.10 -52.13
CA ARG A 53 -19.08 26.85 -53.08
C ARG A 53 -17.78 27.44 -52.45
N ASN A 54 -17.89 28.11 -51.31
CA ASN A 54 -16.73 28.75 -50.66
C ASN A 54 -15.66 27.70 -50.26
N THR A 55 -16.07 26.48 -49.95
CA THR A 55 -15.18 25.37 -49.61
C THR A 55 -14.47 24.88 -50.88
N LEU A 56 -15.20 24.74 -51.99
CA LEU A 56 -14.62 24.37 -53.29
C LEU A 56 -13.62 25.42 -53.77
N ASP A 57 -13.95 26.71 -53.71
CA ASP A 57 -13.08 27.80 -54.06
C ASP A 57 -11.80 27.80 -53.20
N ARG A 58 -11.91 27.51 -51.91
CA ARG A 58 -10.76 27.38 -51.00
C ARG A 58 -9.88 26.20 -51.37
N TRP A 59 -10.45 25.05 -51.73
CA TRP A 59 -9.68 23.86 -52.13
C TRP A 59 -8.98 24.10 -53.47
N ILE A 60 -9.64 24.76 -54.45
CA ILE A 60 -9.02 25.12 -55.73
C ILE A 60 -7.83 26.04 -55.50
N ARG A 61 -7.95 27.01 -54.60
CA ARG A 61 -6.84 27.92 -54.28
C ARG A 61 -5.68 27.14 -53.61
N ALA A 62 -6.00 26.32 -52.59
CA ALA A 62 -5.01 25.49 -51.89
C ALA A 62 -4.25 24.54 -52.84
N TYR A 63 -4.95 23.98 -53.84
CA TYR A 63 -4.32 23.15 -54.87
C TYR A 63 -3.40 23.98 -55.78
N ARG A 64 -3.79 25.16 -56.15
CA ARG A 64 -2.98 26.05 -57.00
C ARG A 64 -1.71 26.53 -56.30
N GLU A 65 -1.77 26.73 -54.99
CA GLU A 65 -0.65 27.20 -54.19
C GLU A 65 0.31 26.06 -53.80
N GLY A 66 -0.17 24.86 -53.50
CA GLY A 66 0.61 23.77 -52.95
C GLY A 66 0.42 22.41 -53.63
N GLY A 67 -0.22 22.35 -54.82
CA GLY A 67 -0.48 21.07 -55.49
C GLY A 67 -1.39 20.16 -54.67
N PHE A 68 -1.21 18.86 -54.83
CA PHE A 68 -1.98 17.85 -54.06
C PHE A 68 -1.79 17.98 -52.56
N ASP A 69 -0.60 18.34 -52.09
CA ASP A 69 -0.29 18.50 -50.66
C ASP A 69 -1.11 19.62 -50.01
N GLY A 70 -1.50 20.66 -50.78
CA GLY A 70 -2.41 21.70 -50.34
C GLY A 70 -3.81 21.20 -50.02
N LEU A 71 -4.23 20.08 -50.61
CA LEU A 71 -5.52 19.45 -50.32
C LEU A 71 -5.47 18.49 -49.13
N VAL A 72 -4.30 18.04 -48.72
CA VAL A 72 -4.14 17.14 -47.56
C VAL A 72 -4.28 17.99 -46.28
N PRO A 73 -5.21 17.59 -45.36
CA PRO A 73 -5.39 18.36 -44.14
C PRO A 73 -4.15 18.24 -43.25
N ALA A 74 -3.55 19.38 -42.91
CA ALA A 74 -2.50 19.42 -41.93
C ALA A 74 -2.98 18.93 -40.54
N PRO A 75 -2.18 18.20 -39.79
CA PRO A 75 -2.56 17.77 -38.43
C PRO A 75 -2.86 19.03 -37.59
N ARG A 76 -4.05 19.03 -36.98
CA ARG A 76 -4.49 20.15 -36.13
C ARG A 76 -3.59 20.23 -34.90
N ARG A 77 -2.64 21.14 -34.87
CA ARG A 77 -1.86 21.47 -33.68
C ARG A 77 -2.79 22.16 -32.68
N VAL A 78 -3.38 21.39 -31.78
CA VAL A 78 -4.04 21.96 -30.61
C VAL A 78 -2.92 22.47 -29.70
N ALA A 79 -2.86 23.77 -29.46
CA ALA A 79 -1.94 24.34 -28.49
C ALA A 79 -2.22 23.69 -27.13
N ASN A 80 -1.18 23.26 -26.43
CA ASN A 80 -1.31 22.71 -25.09
C ASN A 80 -1.91 23.81 -24.20
N SER A 81 -3.14 23.59 -23.73
CA SER A 81 -3.79 24.49 -22.77
C SER A 81 -3.21 24.35 -21.35
N THR A 82 -2.38 23.34 -21.12
CA THR A 82 -1.71 23.11 -19.84
C THR A 82 -0.45 23.97 -19.74
N PRO A 83 -0.29 24.76 -18.67
CA PRO A 83 0.91 25.56 -18.46
C PRO A 83 2.19 24.72 -18.48
N ALA A 84 3.24 25.20 -19.12
CA ALA A 84 4.52 24.48 -19.25
C ALA A 84 5.09 24.09 -17.88
N ARG A 85 5.03 24.97 -16.88
CA ARG A 85 5.46 24.73 -15.50
C ARG A 85 4.83 23.45 -14.90
N VAL A 86 3.55 23.22 -15.14
CA VAL A 86 2.83 22.05 -14.59
C VAL A 86 3.27 20.77 -15.27
N LEU A 87 3.58 20.83 -16.57
CA LEU A 87 4.12 19.68 -17.31
C LEU A 87 5.57 19.39 -16.90
N GLU A 88 6.38 20.40 -16.62
CA GLU A 88 7.73 20.27 -16.08
C GLU A 88 7.72 19.66 -14.68
N LEU A 89 6.79 20.08 -13.83
CA LEU A 89 6.56 19.47 -12.52
C LEU A 89 6.20 17.99 -12.64
N ALA A 90 5.35 17.62 -13.62
CA ALA A 90 5.02 16.21 -13.87
C ALA A 90 6.25 15.38 -14.28
N VAL A 91 7.17 15.96 -15.07
CA VAL A 91 8.44 15.33 -15.44
C VAL A 91 9.36 15.19 -14.22
N ALA A 92 9.48 16.24 -13.40
CA ALA A 92 10.28 16.22 -12.18
C ALA A 92 9.79 15.13 -11.22
N LEU A 93 8.48 15.07 -10.94
CA LEU A 93 7.86 14.05 -10.10
C LEU A 93 8.08 12.61 -10.60
N ARG A 94 8.13 12.42 -11.94
CA ARG A 94 8.45 11.12 -12.54
C ARG A 94 9.93 10.78 -12.40
N ARG A 95 10.83 11.75 -12.54
CA ARG A 95 12.28 11.53 -12.39
C ARG A 95 12.66 11.27 -10.94
N GLU A 96 12.05 12.00 -10.01
CA GLU A 96 12.22 11.81 -8.57
C GLU A 96 11.84 10.37 -8.17
N GLN A 97 10.67 9.88 -8.63
CA GLN A 97 10.22 8.53 -8.36
C GLN A 97 9.69 7.87 -9.64
N PRO A 98 10.51 7.08 -10.35
CA PRO A 98 10.16 6.46 -11.63
C PRO A 98 8.96 5.51 -11.59
N ALA A 99 8.63 4.99 -10.41
CA ALA A 99 7.51 4.07 -10.23
C ALA A 99 6.14 4.79 -10.11
N ARG A 100 6.09 6.12 -9.94
CA ARG A 100 4.82 6.87 -9.87
C ARG A 100 4.02 6.73 -11.17
N THR A 101 2.74 6.41 -11.06
CA THR A 101 1.83 6.37 -12.21
C THR A 101 1.41 7.79 -12.62
N ALA A 102 0.95 7.99 -13.87
CA ALA A 102 0.42 9.28 -14.30
C ALA A 102 -0.80 9.74 -13.48
N ALA A 103 -1.61 8.79 -12.99
CA ALA A 103 -2.74 9.09 -12.11
C ALA A 103 -2.29 9.57 -10.72
N GLN A 104 -1.19 9.06 -10.21
CA GLN A 104 -0.60 9.48 -8.96
C GLN A 104 0.03 10.87 -9.08
N ILE A 105 0.79 11.11 -10.15
CA ILE A 105 1.35 12.43 -10.47
C ILE A 105 0.25 13.47 -10.61
N HIS A 106 -0.87 13.15 -11.27
CA HIS A 106 -2.04 14.02 -11.33
C HIS A 106 -2.54 14.43 -9.94
N ARG A 107 -2.71 13.44 -9.02
CA ARG A 107 -3.17 13.73 -7.65
C ARG A 107 -2.19 14.62 -6.89
N ILE A 108 -0.89 14.32 -6.97
CA ILE A 108 0.15 15.14 -6.32
C ILE A 108 0.09 16.58 -6.83
N ILE A 109 -0.06 16.78 -8.14
CA ILE A 109 -0.17 18.12 -8.72
C ILE A 109 -1.44 18.83 -8.26
N VAL A 110 -2.59 18.13 -8.25
CA VAL A 110 -3.86 18.71 -7.80
C VAL A 110 -3.81 19.08 -6.31
N GLU A 111 -3.19 18.24 -5.49
CA GLU A 111 -3.03 18.51 -4.06
C GLU A 111 -2.08 19.71 -3.80
N ALA A 112 -1.02 19.85 -4.59
CA ALA A 112 -0.04 20.92 -4.44
C ALA A 112 -0.48 22.26 -5.05
N GLU A 113 -1.15 22.23 -6.21
CA GLU A 113 -1.44 23.43 -7.02
C GLU A 113 -2.96 23.74 -7.10
N GLY A 114 -3.82 22.94 -6.47
CA GLY A 114 -5.27 23.07 -6.52
C GLY A 114 -5.92 22.58 -7.81
N VAL A 115 -5.21 22.62 -8.94
CA VAL A 115 -5.67 22.15 -10.25
C VAL A 115 -4.53 21.48 -11.02
N GLY A 116 -4.85 20.51 -11.87
CA GLY A 116 -3.83 19.82 -12.66
C GLY A 116 -4.39 19.22 -13.95
N PRO A 117 -3.51 18.93 -14.95
CA PRO A 117 -3.92 18.30 -16.20
C PRO A 117 -4.37 16.85 -15.94
N SER A 118 -5.24 16.32 -16.79
CA SER A 118 -5.71 14.94 -16.67
C SER A 118 -4.54 13.94 -16.68
N ALA A 119 -4.71 12.80 -16.01
CA ALA A 119 -3.72 11.70 -16.01
C ALA A 119 -3.34 11.27 -17.44
N ARG A 120 -4.29 11.32 -18.39
CA ARG A 120 -4.04 11.03 -19.81
C ARG A 120 -3.11 12.08 -20.47
N THR A 121 -3.28 13.35 -20.13
CA THR A 121 -2.41 14.44 -20.61
C THR A 121 -0.98 14.26 -20.08
N ILE A 122 -0.85 13.97 -18.78
CA ILE A 122 0.44 13.67 -18.14
C ILE A 122 1.09 12.44 -18.79
N GLN A 123 0.35 11.35 -18.97
CA GLN A 123 0.86 10.11 -19.60
C GLN A 123 1.42 10.37 -21.00
N ARG A 124 0.65 11.11 -21.81
CA ARG A 124 1.08 11.48 -23.18
C ARG A 124 2.33 12.34 -23.16
N HIS A 125 2.40 13.32 -22.26
CA HIS A 125 3.56 14.21 -22.13
C HIS A 125 4.80 13.44 -21.67
N LEU A 126 4.68 12.61 -20.63
CA LEU A 126 5.79 11.76 -20.14
C LEU A 126 6.29 10.79 -21.23
N ALA A 127 5.39 10.20 -22.01
CA ALA A 127 5.78 9.35 -23.14
C ALA A 127 6.57 10.12 -24.20
N ALA A 128 6.14 11.35 -24.53
CA ALA A 128 6.84 12.24 -25.47
C ALA A 128 8.23 12.67 -24.96
N GLN A 129 8.44 12.69 -23.63
CA GLN A 129 9.73 12.96 -22.98
C GLN A 129 10.60 11.71 -22.78
N GLY A 130 10.22 10.55 -23.36
CA GLY A 130 10.96 9.29 -23.20
C GLY A 130 10.81 8.65 -21.82
N LEU A 131 9.79 9.03 -21.04
CA LEU A 131 9.49 8.53 -19.70
C LEU A 131 8.15 7.76 -19.64
N PRO A 132 7.89 6.78 -20.55
CA PRO A 132 6.64 6.01 -20.53
C PRO A 132 6.59 5.12 -19.28
N TRP A 133 5.39 4.96 -18.71
CA TRP A 133 5.17 3.94 -17.69
C TRP A 133 4.91 2.58 -18.37
N ARG A 134 5.71 1.57 -18.03
CA ARG A 134 5.56 0.21 -18.53
C ARG A 134 4.90 -0.65 -17.46
N GLY A 135 3.57 -0.59 -17.38
CA GLY A 135 2.80 -1.53 -16.56
C GLY A 135 2.65 -2.88 -17.26
N SER A 136 2.65 -3.97 -16.49
CA SER A 136 2.37 -5.30 -17.02
C SER A 136 0.95 -5.40 -17.58
N PRO A 137 0.72 -6.08 -18.72
CA PRO A 137 -0.61 -6.32 -19.26
C PRO A 137 -1.42 -7.21 -18.31
N VAL A 138 -2.64 -6.79 -18.00
CA VAL A 138 -3.56 -7.52 -17.11
C VAL A 138 -4.29 -8.59 -17.95
N ALA A 139 -4.15 -9.86 -17.58
CA ALA A 139 -4.98 -10.93 -18.11
C ALA A 139 -6.48 -10.67 -17.78
N ARG A 140 -7.35 -10.81 -18.78
CA ARG A 140 -8.80 -10.71 -18.58
C ARG A 140 -9.28 -11.97 -17.83
N ALA A 141 -9.85 -11.79 -16.64
CA ALA A 141 -10.53 -12.86 -15.94
C ALA A 141 -11.89 -13.17 -16.62
N LEU A 142 -12.12 -14.45 -16.92
CA LEU A 142 -13.39 -14.96 -17.40
C LEU A 142 -14.25 -15.26 -16.16
N GLY A 143 -15.41 -14.59 -16.03
CA GLY A 143 -16.37 -14.76 -14.95
C GLY A 143 -16.22 -13.69 -13.86
N ARG A 144 -17.28 -12.88 -13.69
CA ARG A 144 -17.29 -11.78 -12.71
C ARG A 144 -18.36 -12.08 -11.66
N PHE A 145 -17.90 -12.53 -10.48
CA PHE A 145 -18.74 -12.52 -9.30
C PHE A 145 -18.69 -11.14 -8.66
N GLU A 146 -19.81 -10.60 -8.24
CA GLU A 146 -19.92 -9.38 -7.45
C GLU A 146 -21.08 -9.55 -6.46
N ALA A 147 -20.82 -9.26 -5.18
CA ALA A 147 -21.82 -9.25 -4.14
C ALA A 147 -22.90 -8.17 -4.44
N GLU A 148 -24.15 -8.48 -4.22
CA GLU A 148 -25.26 -7.58 -4.55
C GLU A 148 -25.34 -6.39 -3.60
N SER A 149 -24.91 -6.57 -2.35
CA SER A 149 -24.98 -5.55 -1.30
C SER A 149 -23.68 -5.47 -0.48
N ARG A 150 -23.49 -4.31 0.18
CA ARG A 150 -22.41 -4.14 1.15
C ARG A 150 -22.51 -5.16 2.27
N ASN A 151 -21.37 -5.54 2.84
CA ASN A 151 -21.28 -6.50 3.94
C ASN A 151 -21.86 -7.89 3.61
N GLU A 152 -22.15 -8.19 2.36
CA GLU A 152 -22.54 -9.53 1.95
C GLU A 152 -21.34 -10.47 1.92
N LEU A 153 -20.24 -10.01 1.34
CA LEU A 153 -18.98 -10.77 1.28
C LEU A 153 -17.79 -9.83 1.44
N TRP A 154 -16.91 -10.17 2.39
CA TRP A 154 -15.59 -9.58 2.45
C TRP A 154 -14.54 -10.58 1.97
N THR A 155 -13.59 -10.11 1.16
CA THR A 155 -12.43 -10.92 0.76
C THR A 155 -11.25 -10.52 1.62
N GLY A 156 -10.67 -11.48 2.35
CA GLY A 156 -9.50 -11.30 3.20
C GLY A 156 -8.23 -11.86 2.56
N ASP A 157 -7.13 -11.14 2.68
CA ASP A 157 -5.81 -11.58 2.20
C ASP A 157 -4.68 -10.81 2.89
N ALA A 158 -3.44 -11.30 2.77
CA ALA A 158 -2.25 -10.67 3.32
C ALA A 158 -1.26 -10.28 2.23
N LEU A 159 -0.70 -9.06 2.33
CA LEU A 159 0.33 -8.55 1.43
C LEU A 159 1.67 -8.52 2.17
N HIS A 160 2.70 -9.10 1.59
CA HIS A 160 4.07 -8.92 2.05
C HIS A 160 4.55 -7.50 1.72
N GLY A 161 4.86 -6.74 2.76
CA GLY A 161 5.20 -5.33 2.70
C GLY A 161 6.69 -5.02 2.70
N PRO A 162 7.05 -3.76 2.98
CA PRO A 162 8.44 -3.31 3.08
C PRO A 162 9.15 -3.89 4.31
N LEU A 163 10.42 -3.53 4.46
CA LEU A 163 11.18 -3.75 5.68
C LEU A 163 11.03 -2.53 6.59
N ILE A 164 10.71 -2.77 7.87
CA ILE A 164 10.76 -1.79 8.95
C ILE A 164 11.76 -2.33 9.97
N ASP A 165 12.78 -1.55 10.32
CA ASP A 165 13.86 -1.98 11.21
C ASP A 165 14.48 -3.33 10.80
N GLY A 166 14.68 -3.52 9.50
CA GLY A 166 15.23 -4.74 8.92
C GLY A 166 14.29 -5.95 8.93
N ARG A 167 13.06 -5.82 9.39
CA ARG A 167 12.06 -6.89 9.45
C ARG A 167 10.93 -6.66 8.47
N ARG A 168 10.55 -7.71 7.75
CA ARG A 168 9.39 -7.65 6.83
C ARG A 168 8.10 -7.50 7.61
N VAL A 169 7.26 -6.58 7.16
CA VAL A 169 5.91 -6.38 7.70
C VAL A 169 4.86 -6.91 6.72
N PHE A 170 3.68 -7.21 7.24
CA PHE A 170 2.58 -7.85 6.52
C PHE A 170 1.33 -6.99 6.65
N LEU A 171 0.65 -6.73 5.54
CA LEU A 171 -0.61 -6.02 5.53
C LEU A 171 -1.76 -7.00 5.43
N PHE A 172 -2.55 -7.13 6.48
CA PHE A 172 -3.84 -7.80 6.42
C PHE A 172 -4.91 -6.85 5.93
N CYS A 173 -5.72 -7.27 4.96
CA CYS A 173 -6.83 -6.50 4.43
C CYS A 173 -8.09 -7.34 4.32
N PHE A 174 -9.24 -6.72 4.58
CA PHE A 174 -10.56 -7.25 4.29
C PHE A 174 -11.30 -6.24 3.41
N LEU A 175 -11.58 -6.65 2.19
CA LEU A 175 -12.22 -5.86 1.14
C LEU A 175 -13.68 -6.20 1.02
N ASP A 176 -14.56 -5.23 1.16
CA ASP A 176 -15.98 -5.41 0.82
C ASP A 176 -16.14 -5.62 -0.69
N ASP A 177 -16.69 -6.77 -1.07
CA ASP A 177 -16.76 -7.19 -2.47
C ASP A 177 -17.67 -6.30 -3.31
N HIS A 178 -18.74 -5.78 -2.72
CA HIS A 178 -19.69 -4.88 -3.40
C HIS A 178 -19.09 -3.49 -3.63
N SER A 179 -18.69 -2.82 -2.58
CA SER A 179 -18.29 -1.41 -2.65
C SER A 179 -16.82 -1.19 -3.03
N ARG A 180 -15.97 -2.20 -2.91
CA ARG A 180 -14.50 -2.11 -2.99
C ARG A 180 -13.88 -1.30 -1.84
N LEU A 181 -14.64 -1.09 -0.76
CA LEU A 181 -14.14 -0.44 0.45
C LEU A 181 -13.25 -1.40 1.23
N LEU A 182 -12.09 -0.94 1.70
CA LEU A 182 -11.28 -1.66 2.67
C LEU A 182 -11.96 -1.54 4.03
N ALA A 183 -12.67 -2.59 4.42
CA ALA A 183 -13.45 -2.62 5.65
C ALA A 183 -12.57 -2.79 6.88
N GLY A 184 -11.58 -3.70 6.82
CA GLY A 184 -10.61 -3.93 7.87
C GLY A 184 -9.20 -4.01 7.29
N TYR A 185 -8.23 -3.40 7.97
CA TYR A 185 -6.84 -3.41 7.51
C TYR A 185 -5.87 -3.12 8.67
N ARG A 186 -4.68 -3.72 8.59
CA ARG A 186 -3.60 -3.49 9.56
C ARG A 186 -2.26 -4.00 9.03
N TRP A 187 -1.21 -3.21 9.20
CA TRP A 187 0.17 -3.67 9.10
C TRP A 187 0.61 -4.33 10.40
N ALA A 188 1.33 -5.43 10.30
CA ALA A 188 1.79 -6.23 11.42
C ALA A 188 3.22 -6.74 11.18
N ALA A 189 3.95 -7.02 12.26
CA ALA A 189 5.31 -7.56 12.21
C ALA A 189 5.34 -9.09 11.93
N ARG A 190 4.21 -9.76 12.01
CA ARG A 190 4.09 -11.22 11.81
C ARG A 190 2.85 -11.54 11.00
N GLU A 191 2.97 -12.57 10.18
CA GLU A 191 1.86 -13.15 9.45
C GLU A 191 1.25 -14.29 10.30
N ASP A 192 0.35 -13.90 11.23
CA ASP A 192 -0.28 -14.81 12.17
C ASP A 192 -1.78 -14.52 12.33
N VAL A 193 -2.47 -15.47 12.97
CA VAL A 193 -3.91 -15.40 13.24
C VAL A 193 -4.30 -14.21 14.12
N LEU A 194 -3.45 -13.81 15.06
CA LEU A 194 -3.72 -12.72 15.97
C LEU A 194 -3.86 -11.40 15.19
N ASN A 195 -2.94 -11.16 14.25
CA ASN A 195 -2.92 -9.95 13.43
C ASN A 195 -4.05 -9.96 12.38
N ALA A 196 -4.37 -11.12 11.78
CA ALA A 196 -5.55 -11.28 10.93
C ALA A 196 -6.84 -10.97 11.71
N SER A 197 -6.97 -11.52 12.92
CA SER A 197 -8.11 -11.28 13.82
C SER A 197 -8.23 -9.80 14.22
N ARG A 198 -7.11 -9.13 14.50
CA ARG A 198 -7.10 -7.68 14.80
C ARG A 198 -7.63 -6.85 13.64
N ALA A 199 -7.19 -7.15 12.41
CA ALA A 199 -7.67 -6.46 11.22
C ALA A 199 -9.17 -6.70 10.98
N LEU A 200 -9.63 -7.94 11.14
CA LEU A 200 -11.05 -8.29 11.01
C LEU A 200 -11.90 -7.62 12.08
N ARG A 201 -11.50 -7.70 13.37
CA ARG A 201 -12.20 -7.04 14.49
C ARG A 201 -12.35 -5.55 14.28
N ALA A 202 -11.25 -4.86 13.90
CA ALA A 202 -11.28 -3.43 13.61
C ALA A 202 -12.23 -3.09 12.46
N GLY A 203 -12.23 -3.91 11.40
CA GLY A 203 -13.16 -3.77 10.28
C GLY A 203 -14.61 -3.91 10.71
N ILE A 204 -14.94 -4.95 11.46
CA ILE A 204 -16.31 -5.20 11.95
C ILE A 204 -16.77 -4.08 12.89
N ALA A 205 -15.89 -3.59 13.77
CA ALA A 205 -16.19 -2.47 14.65
C ALA A 205 -16.53 -1.19 13.89
N ALA A 206 -15.82 -0.91 12.79
CA ALA A 206 -15.96 0.34 12.04
C ALA A 206 -17.02 0.28 10.92
N ARG A 207 -17.22 -0.88 10.29
CA ARG A 207 -18.00 -1.05 9.05
C ARG A 207 -19.16 -2.04 9.18
N GLY A 208 -19.36 -2.59 10.37
CA GLY A 208 -20.40 -3.58 10.62
C GLY A 208 -19.99 -5.00 10.23
N ARG A 209 -20.87 -5.94 10.52
CA ARG A 209 -20.63 -7.37 10.36
C ARG A 209 -20.87 -7.81 8.91
N PRO A 210 -19.92 -8.49 8.24
CA PRO A 210 -20.19 -9.15 6.96
C PRO A 210 -21.02 -10.41 7.15
N ARG A 211 -21.78 -10.81 6.12
CA ARG A 211 -22.47 -12.09 6.07
C ARG A 211 -21.49 -13.26 5.92
N ALA A 212 -20.45 -13.04 5.10
CA ALA A 212 -19.40 -14.02 4.89
C ALA A 212 -18.04 -13.35 4.68
N VAL A 213 -16.96 -14.07 5.02
CA VAL A 213 -15.58 -13.71 4.75
C VAL A 213 -14.95 -14.81 3.91
N TYR A 214 -14.42 -14.44 2.74
CA TYR A 214 -13.71 -15.32 1.82
C TYR A 214 -12.19 -15.08 1.96
N VAL A 215 -11.46 -16.12 2.30
CA VAL A 215 -10.01 -16.10 2.56
C VAL A 215 -9.30 -17.22 1.84
N ASP A 216 -7.98 -17.15 1.77
CA ASP A 216 -7.18 -18.27 1.30
C ASP A 216 -6.96 -19.32 2.41
N ASN A 217 -6.23 -20.39 2.05
CA ASN A 217 -5.84 -21.44 3.00
C ASN A 217 -4.51 -21.09 3.70
N GLY A 218 -4.12 -19.84 3.77
CA GLY A 218 -2.95 -19.39 4.50
C GLY A 218 -3.08 -19.63 6.01
N SER A 219 -1.96 -19.88 6.69
CA SER A 219 -1.96 -20.20 8.13
C SER A 219 -2.70 -19.21 9.03
N PRO A 220 -2.71 -17.89 8.76
CA PRO A 220 -3.47 -16.92 9.56
C PRO A 220 -4.98 -17.13 9.51
N PHE A 221 -5.49 -17.71 8.42
CA PHE A 221 -6.92 -17.79 8.15
C PHE A 221 -7.53 -19.17 8.45
N VAL A 222 -6.70 -20.23 8.63
CA VAL A 222 -7.17 -21.62 8.91
C VAL A 222 -7.23 -21.93 10.40
N SER A 223 -7.14 -20.94 11.28
CA SER A 223 -7.09 -21.16 12.71
C SER A 223 -8.46 -21.36 13.33
N GLY A 224 -8.53 -22.23 14.34
CA GLY A 224 -9.74 -22.45 15.13
C GLY A 224 -10.25 -21.19 15.82
N GLN A 225 -9.34 -20.27 16.19
CA GLN A 225 -9.69 -19.00 16.82
C GLN A 225 -10.46 -18.07 15.88
N LEU A 226 -10.01 -17.93 14.63
CA LEU A 226 -10.72 -17.14 13.63
C LEU A 226 -12.06 -17.76 13.27
N LEU A 227 -12.10 -19.08 13.11
CA LEU A 227 -13.34 -19.82 12.85
C LEU A 227 -14.36 -19.61 13.98
N ARG A 228 -13.92 -19.69 15.25
CA ARG A 228 -14.76 -19.43 16.41
C ARG A 228 -15.31 -18.01 16.42
N ALA A 229 -14.45 -17.01 16.17
CA ALA A 229 -14.86 -15.62 16.12
C ALA A 229 -15.94 -15.38 15.05
N CYS A 230 -15.75 -15.94 13.86
CA CYS A 230 -16.74 -15.89 12.79
C CYS A 230 -18.05 -16.60 13.19
N ALA A 231 -17.97 -17.78 13.78
CA ALA A 231 -19.14 -18.54 14.20
C ALA A 231 -19.97 -17.79 15.27
N VAL A 232 -19.33 -17.23 16.30
CA VAL A 232 -19.98 -16.43 17.36
C VAL A 232 -20.70 -15.21 16.77
N LEU A 233 -20.10 -14.55 15.79
CA LEU A 233 -20.71 -13.39 15.11
C LEU A 233 -21.70 -13.79 14.02
N GLY A 234 -21.91 -15.10 13.73
CA GLY A 234 -22.75 -15.56 12.63
C GLY A 234 -22.21 -15.16 11.26
N ILE A 235 -20.88 -15.12 11.10
CA ILE A 235 -20.19 -14.84 9.84
C ILE A 235 -19.80 -16.17 9.20
N GLY A 236 -20.18 -16.38 7.94
CA GLY A 236 -19.70 -17.54 7.16
C GLY A 236 -18.23 -17.38 6.81
N LEU A 237 -17.35 -18.30 7.24
CA LEU A 237 -15.94 -18.32 6.82
C LEU A 237 -15.78 -19.29 5.64
N ILE A 238 -15.38 -18.76 4.49
CA ILE A 238 -15.26 -19.49 3.23
C ILE A 238 -13.78 -19.52 2.83
N HIS A 239 -13.22 -20.70 2.68
CA HIS A 239 -11.86 -20.88 2.21
C HIS A 239 -11.84 -21.10 0.70
N SER A 240 -10.84 -20.52 0.03
CA SER A 240 -10.63 -20.70 -1.42
C SER A 240 -10.30 -22.16 -1.75
N THR A 241 -10.86 -22.66 -2.86
CA THR A 241 -10.47 -23.97 -3.36
C THR A 241 -9.07 -23.88 -3.97
N PRO A 242 -8.12 -24.77 -3.62
CA PRO A 242 -6.79 -24.80 -4.22
C PRO A 242 -6.87 -24.84 -5.74
N GLY A 243 -6.09 -23.99 -6.43
CA GLY A 243 -6.04 -23.93 -7.90
C GLY A 243 -7.18 -23.13 -8.56
N ARG A 244 -8.12 -22.56 -7.80
CA ARG A 244 -9.18 -21.68 -8.33
C ARG A 244 -9.10 -20.29 -7.71
N PRO A 245 -8.33 -19.35 -8.30
CA PRO A 245 -8.17 -17.98 -7.76
C PRO A 245 -9.38 -17.07 -7.99
N GLN A 246 -10.52 -17.65 -8.44
CA GLN A 246 -11.75 -16.90 -8.69
C GLN A 246 -12.23 -16.23 -7.40
N GLY A 247 -12.37 -14.91 -7.41
CA GLY A 247 -12.77 -14.09 -6.25
C GLY A 247 -11.62 -13.28 -5.62
N ARG A 248 -10.34 -13.66 -5.78
CA ARG A 248 -9.19 -12.91 -5.22
C ARG A 248 -8.71 -11.74 -6.08
N GLY A 249 -9.03 -11.71 -7.37
CA GLY A 249 -8.56 -10.67 -8.29
C GLY A 249 -8.89 -9.24 -7.87
N LYS A 250 -9.92 -9.03 -7.05
CA LYS A 250 -10.30 -7.72 -6.53
C LYS A 250 -9.34 -7.24 -5.46
N ILE A 251 -9.02 -8.08 -4.46
CA ILE A 251 -8.08 -7.74 -3.40
C ILE A 251 -6.63 -7.67 -3.94
N GLU A 252 -6.27 -8.51 -4.89
CA GLU A 252 -4.98 -8.43 -5.59
C GLU A 252 -4.81 -7.09 -6.32
N ARG A 253 -5.90 -6.54 -6.88
CA ARG A 253 -5.91 -5.20 -7.49
C ARG A 253 -5.71 -4.10 -6.44
N VAL A 254 -6.31 -4.25 -5.26
CA VAL A 254 -6.04 -3.35 -4.12
C VAL A 254 -4.57 -3.40 -3.75
N PHE A 255 -3.99 -4.58 -3.59
CA PHE A 255 -2.57 -4.73 -3.27
C PHE A 255 -1.65 -4.14 -4.33
N ARG A 256 -2.02 -4.25 -5.61
CA ARG A 256 -1.31 -3.53 -6.67
C ARG A 256 -1.40 -2.02 -6.47
N THR A 257 -2.58 -1.51 -6.17
CA THR A 257 -2.78 -0.08 -5.90
C THR A 257 -1.96 0.39 -4.70
N VAL A 258 -1.89 -0.40 -3.62
CA VAL A 258 -1.03 -0.11 -2.46
C VAL A 258 0.45 -0.05 -2.88
N ARG A 259 0.93 -1.04 -3.63
CA ARG A 259 2.32 -1.07 -4.11
C ARG A 259 2.64 0.14 -5.00
N GLU A 260 1.78 0.44 -5.97
CA GLU A 260 2.03 1.47 -6.98
C GLU A 260 1.79 2.90 -6.49
N GLN A 261 1.06 3.10 -5.41
CA GLN A 261 0.64 4.43 -5.00
C GLN A 261 1.05 4.82 -3.58
N LEU A 262 1.19 3.86 -2.66
CA LEU A 262 1.63 4.13 -1.31
C LEU A 262 3.08 3.70 -1.10
N LEU A 263 3.42 2.42 -1.38
CA LEU A 263 4.77 1.93 -1.11
C LEU A 263 5.84 2.66 -1.93
N VAL A 264 5.47 3.20 -3.08
CA VAL A 264 6.33 4.07 -3.89
C VAL A 264 6.68 5.37 -3.16
N GLU A 265 5.71 5.98 -2.47
CA GLU A 265 5.94 7.20 -1.68
C GLU A 265 6.73 6.93 -0.40
N LEU A 266 6.52 5.76 0.21
CA LEU A 266 7.27 5.34 1.40
C LEU A 266 8.76 5.08 1.11
N ALA A 267 9.15 4.88 -0.15
CA ALA A 267 10.56 4.78 -0.53
C ALA A 267 11.30 6.10 -0.28
N ASP A 268 10.64 7.24 -0.54
CA ASP A 268 11.22 8.57 -0.33
C ASP A 268 11.05 9.05 1.13
N ARG A 269 10.04 8.55 1.82
CA ARG A 269 9.75 8.84 3.23
C ARG A 269 9.49 7.55 4.00
N PRO A 270 10.53 6.83 4.43
CA PRO A 270 10.37 5.61 5.21
C PRO A 270 9.62 5.89 6.53
N PRO A 271 8.68 5.04 6.92
CA PRO A 271 8.00 5.19 8.21
C PRO A 271 8.97 4.94 9.36
N ALA A 272 8.85 5.73 10.43
CA ALA A 272 9.71 5.64 11.60
C ALA A 272 9.44 4.38 12.45
N SER A 273 8.25 3.80 12.34
CA SER A 273 7.84 2.59 13.08
C SER A 273 6.67 1.90 12.41
N LEU A 274 6.32 0.71 12.89
CA LEU A 274 5.12 0.00 12.46
C LEU A 274 3.83 0.79 12.76
N ASP A 275 3.78 1.51 13.87
CA ASP A 275 2.63 2.36 14.22
C ASP A 275 2.55 3.59 13.32
N ASP A 276 3.67 4.19 12.95
CA ASP A 276 3.72 5.27 11.97
C ASP A 276 3.24 4.77 10.58
N LEU A 277 3.68 3.58 10.16
CA LEU A 277 3.20 2.95 8.92
C LEU A 277 1.68 2.73 8.97
N ASN A 278 1.13 2.24 10.07
CA ASN A 278 -0.32 2.05 10.24
C ASN A 278 -1.08 3.38 10.16
N ARG A 279 -0.56 4.44 10.79
CA ARG A 279 -1.16 5.78 10.75
C ARG A 279 -1.15 6.36 9.33
N ILE A 280 -0.02 6.25 8.62
CA ILE A 280 0.11 6.69 7.22
C ILE A 280 -0.87 5.91 6.33
N PHE A 281 -0.93 4.59 6.51
CA PHE A 281 -1.80 3.73 5.73
C PHE A 281 -3.28 4.06 5.96
N GLN A 282 -3.68 4.25 7.21
CA GLN A 282 -5.05 4.66 7.55
C GLN A 282 -5.42 6.00 6.88
N ALA A 283 -4.55 7.00 6.97
CA ALA A 283 -4.77 8.29 6.32
C ALA A 283 -4.90 8.12 4.80
N TRP A 284 -4.04 7.34 4.17
CA TRP A 284 -4.10 7.07 2.74
C TRP A 284 -5.38 6.32 2.33
N VAL A 285 -5.80 5.31 3.10
CA VAL A 285 -7.04 4.57 2.83
C VAL A 285 -8.24 5.50 2.92
N GLU A 286 -8.37 6.26 4.02
CA GLU A 286 -9.56 7.08 4.27
C GLU A 286 -9.63 8.34 3.39
N GLN A 287 -8.50 8.97 3.06
CA GLN A 287 -8.48 10.22 2.30
C GLN A 287 -8.26 10.02 0.79
N VAL A 288 -7.59 8.93 0.38
CA VAL A 288 -7.24 8.69 -1.02
C VAL A 288 -8.00 7.51 -1.60
N TYR A 289 -7.86 6.31 -1.02
CA TYR A 289 -8.40 5.10 -1.61
C TYR A 289 -9.94 5.08 -1.55
N HIS A 290 -10.55 5.36 -0.42
CA HIS A 290 -12.01 5.33 -0.22
C HIS A 290 -12.75 6.45 -0.96
N ARG A 291 -12.06 7.56 -1.28
CA ARG A 291 -12.64 8.74 -1.93
C ARG A 291 -12.38 8.84 -3.43
N ARG A 292 -11.59 7.94 -3.96
CA ARG A 292 -11.30 7.91 -5.40
C ARG A 292 -12.36 7.11 -6.13
N VAL A 293 -12.88 7.63 -7.25
CA VAL A 293 -13.81 6.90 -8.13
C VAL A 293 -13.14 5.60 -8.61
N HIS A 294 -13.77 4.48 -8.32
CA HIS A 294 -13.29 3.16 -8.74
C HIS A 294 -13.70 2.89 -10.19
N SER A 295 -12.76 2.53 -11.05
CA SER A 295 -12.96 2.40 -12.51
C SER A 295 -14.02 1.37 -12.92
N GLU A 296 -14.30 0.38 -12.09
CA GLU A 296 -15.31 -0.65 -12.38
C GLU A 296 -16.69 -0.29 -11.91
N THR A 297 -16.80 0.43 -10.78
CA THR A 297 -18.11 0.75 -10.18
C THR A 297 -18.61 2.13 -10.58
N GLY A 298 -17.71 3.00 -11.08
CA GLY A 298 -18.05 4.39 -11.42
C GLY A 298 -18.37 5.27 -10.21
N GLN A 299 -18.22 4.76 -8.99
CA GLN A 299 -18.48 5.43 -7.71
C GLN A 299 -17.25 5.34 -6.83
N THR A 300 -17.15 6.19 -5.79
CA THR A 300 -16.14 6.00 -4.76
C THR A 300 -16.52 4.81 -3.87
N PRO A 301 -15.53 4.04 -3.34
CA PRO A 301 -15.81 2.97 -2.39
C PRO A 301 -16.68 3.41 -1.20
N LEU A 302 -16.41 4.61 -0.67
CA LEU A 302 -17.15 5.14 0.48
C LEU A 302 -18.60 5.48 0.14
N GLU A 303 -18.85 6.18 -0.96
CA GLU A 303 -20.23 6.50 -1.41
C GLU A 303 -21.04 5.23 -1.66
N ARG A 304 -20.44 4.26 -2.37
CA ARG A 304 -21.12 3.00 -2.68
C ARG A 304 -21.39 2.17 -1.41
N PHE A 305 -20.48 2.19 -0.43
CA PHE A 305 -20.68 1.53 0.85
C PHE A 305 -21.82 2.17 1.66
N LEU A 306 -21.90 3.49 1.66
CA LEU A 306 -22.89 4.26 2.43
C LEU A 306 -24.23 4.49 1.69
N ALA A 307 -24.38 4.04 0.45
CA ALA A 307 -25.59 4.25 -0.35
C ALA A 307 -26.88 3.75 0.32
N ALA A 308 -26.78 2.70 1.15
CA ALA A 308 -27.91 2.19 1.95
C ALA A 308 -27.93 2.72 3.41
N GLY A 309 -27.33 3.91 3.66
CA GLY A 309 -27.21 4.52 4.99
C GLY A 309 -26.07 3.92 5.85
N PRO A 310 -25.94 4.26 7.12
CA PRO A 310 -24.92 3.70 8.00
C PRO A 310 -25.15 2.19 8.22
N PRO A 311 -24.07 1.38 8.32
CA PRO A 311 -24.20 -0.04 8.63
C PRO A 311 -24.58 -0.26 10.11
N PRO A 312 -25.32 -1.31 10.44
CA PRO A 312 -25.50 -1.70 11.83
C PRO A 312 -24.18 -2.19 12.40
N LEU A 313 -23.78 -1.63 13.54
CA LEU A 313 -22.55 -2.01 14.24
C LEU A 313 -22.88 -2.99 15.37
N PRO A 314 -22.07 -4.04 15.58
CA PRO A 314 -22.19 -4.90 16.76
C PRO A 314 -21.79 -4.15 18.03
N SER A 315 -22.31 -4.57 19.18
CA SER A 315 -21.85 -4.01 20.44
C SER A 315 -20.39 -4.40 20.74
N GLU A 316 -19.69 -3.56 21.49
CA GLU A 316 -18.31 -3.85 21.90
C GLU A 316 -18.22 -5.15 22.69
N HIS A 317 -19.20 -5.45 23.56
CA HIS A 317 -19.28 -6.69 24.28
C HIS A 317 -19.37 -7.91 23.33
N ALA A 318 -20.22 -7.86 22.31
CA ALA A 318 -20.34 -8.93 21.32
C ALA A 318 -19.02 -9.16 20.55
N LEU A 319 -18.32 -8.09 20.21
CA LEU A 319 -17.01 -8.17 19.57
C LEU A 319 -15.96 -8.77 20.49
N THR A 320 -15.89 -8.31 21.74
CA THR A 320 -14.94 -8.83 22.73
C THR A 320 -15.16 -10.33 22.95
N GLU A 321 -16.41 -10.75 23.16
CA GLU A 321 -16.73 -12.18 23.34
C GLU A 321 -16.39 -13.03 22.11
N ALA A 322 -16.64 -12.51 20.91
CA ALA A 322 -16.35 -13.25 19.69
C ALA A 322 -14.84 -13.47 19.47
N PHE A 323 -14.01 -12.49 19.79
CA PHE A 323 -12.57 -12.55 19.59
C PHE A 323 -11.79 -13.07 20.80
N ARG A 324 -12.46 -13.52 21.88
CA ARG A 324 -11.81 -14.26 22.94
C ARG A 324 -11.25 -15.58 22.45
N TRP A 325 -10.06 -15.91 22.91
CA TRP A 325 -9.42 -17.20 22.65
C TRP A 325 -9.72 -18.16 23.80
N SER A 326 -9.68 -19.45 23.48
CA SER A 326 -9.81 -20.53 24.47
C SER A 326 -8.63 -21.46 24.32
N GLU A 327 -7.94 -21.71 25.42
CA GLU A 327 -6.85 -22.67 25.48
C GLU A 327 -7.09 -23.68 26.59
N ARG A 328 -7.04 -24.96 26.24
CA ARG A 328 -7.17 -26.04 27.23
C ARG A 328 -5.87 -26.27 27.98
N ARG A 329 -5.92 -26.27 29.31
CA ARG A 329 -4.78 -26.47 30.20
C ARG A 329 -5.15 -27.43 31.34
N THR A 330 -4.14 -28.14 31.85
CA THR A 330 -4.31 -28.93 33.10
C THR A 330 -3.81 -28.08 34.26
N VAL A 331 -4.63 -28.00 35.32
CA VAL A 331 -4.26 -27.26 36.52
C VAL A 331 -3.21 -28.08 37.27
N SER A 332 -2.14 -27.41 37.68
CA SER A 332 -1.07 -28.04 38.49
C SER A 332 -1.57 -28.44 39.88
N LYS A 333 -0.79 -29.27 40.59
CA LYS A 333 -1.07 -29.62 41.99
C LYS A 333 -1.06 -28.42 42.94
N THR A 334 -0.48 -27.32 42.53
CA THR A 334 -0.42 -26.08 43.31
C THR A 334 -1.50 -25.07 42.91
N GLY A 335 -2.52 -25.47 42.16
CA GLY A 335 -3.59 -24.56 41.74
C GLY A 335 -3.15 -23.50 40.74
N THR A 336 -2.16 -23.85 39.89
CA THR A 336 -1.66 -22.91 38.90
C THR A 336 -1.77 -23.44 37.46
N VAL A 337 -1.88 -22.54 36.50
CA VAL A 337 -1.87 -22.84 35.06
C VAL A 337 -0.88 -21.93 34.34
N GLY A 338 -0.15 -22.48 33.36
CA GLY A 338 0.78 -21.70 32.49
C GLY A 338 0.09 -21.34 31.17
N MET A 339 0.22 -20.10 30.73
CA MET A 339 -0.29 -19.63 29.45
C MET A 339 0.60 -18.49 28.92
N HIS A 340 1.06 -18.58 27.66
CA HIS A 340 1.88 -17.56 27.00
C HIS A 340 3.10 -17.05 27.79
N GLY A 341 3.76 -17.97 28.54
CA GLY A 341 4.91 -17.63 29.37
C GLY A 341 4.57 -17.04 30.74
N ASN A 342 3.29 -16.80 31.01
CA ASN A 342 2.80 -16.35 32.33
C ASN A 342 2.23 -17.54 33.13
N THR A 343 2.23 -17.41 34.45
CA THR A 343 1.59 -18.35 35.35
C THR A 343 0.42 -17.66 36.04
N TYR A 344 -0.71 -18.34 36.13
CA TYR A 344 -1.92 -17.83 36.73
C TYR A 344 -2.35 -18.76 37.89
N GLU A 345 -2.82 -18.19 38.96
CA GLU A 345 -3.48 -18.89 40.06
C GLU A 345 -4.95 -19.09 39.69
N VAL A 346 -5.45 -20.33 39.88
CA VAL A 346 -6.84 -20.71 39.74
C VAL A 346 -7.32 -21.37 41.05
N ASP A 347 -8.62 -21.62 41.15
CA ASP A 347 -9.16 -22.28 42.32
C ASP A 347 -8.41 -23.59 42.58
N PRO A 348 -7.85 -23.80 43.79
CA PRO A 348 -7.14 -25.02 44.17
C PRO A 348 -7.98 -26.32 44.05
N GLU A 349 -9.30 -26.23 44.13
CA GLU A 349 -10.22 -27.36 43.96
C GLU A 349 -10.18 -27.94 42.51
N LEU A 350 -9.66 -27.16 41.58
CA LEU A 350 -9.46 -27.56 40.19
C LEU A 350 -8.15 -28.33 39.94
N ALA A 351 -7.32 -28.55 40.96
CA ALA A 351 -6.03 -29.20 40.81
C ALA A 351 -6.19 -30.58 40.12
N GLY A 352 -5.38 -30.86 39.12
CA GLY A 352 -5.42 -32.04 38.29
C GLY A 352 -6.51 -32.09 37.22
N ARG A 353 -7.45 -31.13 37.20
CA ARG A 353 -8.51 -31.08 36.18
C ARG A 353 -8.04 -30.31 34.91
N GLN A 354 -8.67 -30.68 33.81
CA GLN A 354 -8.55 -29.91 32.58
C GLN A 354 -9.55 -28.76 32.60
N VAL A 355 -9.07 -27.55 32.31
CA VAL A 355 -9.87 -26.32 32.24
C VAL A 355 -9.63 -25.63 30.89
N ASP A 356 -10.62 -24.93 30.42
CA ASP A 356 -10.50 -24.02 29.26
C ASP A 356 -10.29 -22.62 29.81
N LEU A 357 -9.12 -22.01 29.48
CA LEU A 357 -8.81 -20.64 29.78
C LEU A 357 -9.34 -19.77 28.64
N VAL A 358 -10.29 -18.89 28.93
CA VAL A 358 -10.90 -17.97 27.94
C VAL A 358 -10.43 -16.53 28.22
N PHE A 359 -9.77 -15.94 27.26
CA PHE A 359 -9.10 -14.66 27.42
C PHE A 359 -9.14 -13.82 26.13
N ASP A 360 -9.01 -12.51 26.26
CA ASP A 360 -8.68 -11.64 25.11
C ASP A 360 -7.18 -11.78 24.83
N PRO A 361 -6.76 -12.21 23.62
CA PRO A 361 -5.35 -12.35 23.30
C PRO A 361 -4.60 -11.01 23.25
N LEU A 362 -5.31 -9.90 23.32
CA LEU A 362 -4.76 -8.54 23.38
C LEU A 362 -4.64 -8.01 24.80
N GLU A 363 -5.42 -8.56 25.72
CA GLU A 363 -5.48 -8.13 27.11
C GLU A 363 -5.61 -9.34 28.04
N LEU A 364 -4.46 -9.77 28.57
CA LEU A 364 -4.37 -10.96 29.43
C LEU A 364 -4.69 -10.66 30.90
N ALA A 365 -5.31 -9.52 31.22
CA ALA A 365 -5.70 -9.17 32.56
C ALA A 365 -6.86 -10.04 33.07
N ASP A 366 -7.84 -10.28 32.19
CA ASP A 366 -9.06 -11.03 32.50
C ASP A 366 -9.04 -12.40 31.81
N VAL A 367 -8.61 -13.41 32.53
CA VAL A 367 -8.60 -14.80 32.06
C VAL A 367 -9.69 -15.58 32.80
N ALA A 368 -10.77 -15.93 32.10
CA ALA A 368 -11.86 -16.72 32.64
C ALA A 368 -11.51 -18.23 32.59
N VAL A 369 -11.82 -18.94 33.66
CA VAL A 369 -11.69 -20.38 33.75
C VAL A 369 -13.04 -21.01 33.50
N GLN A 370 -13.09 -21.97 32.54
CA GLN A 370 -14.30 -22.70 32.20
C GLN A 370 -14.06 -24.23 32.27
N ILE A 371 -15.11 -24.96 32.58
CA ILE A 371 -15.16 -26.40 32.45
C ILE A 371 -16.45 -26.76 31.70
N ASP A 372 -16.30 -27.49 30.60
CA ASP A 372 -17.41 -27.87 29.71
C ASP A 372 -18.31 -26.67 29.32
N GLY A 373 -17.66 -25.51 29.04
CA GLY A 373 -18.33 -24.27 28.65
C GLY A 373 -18.99 -23.48 29.79
N ARG A 374 -18.88 -23.96 31.03
CA ARG A 374 -19.42 -23.26 32.21
C ARG A 374 -18.31 -22.47 32.90
N HIS A 375 -18.57 -21.20 33.15
CA HIS A 375 -17.67 -20.36 33.93
C HIS A 375 -17.57 -20.86 35.37
N VAL A 376 -16.33 -21.11 35.83
CA VAL A 376 -16.05 -21.65 37.19
C VAL A 376 -15.20 -20.67 38.03
N GLY A 377 -14.60 -19.64 37.41
CA GLY A 377 -13.81 -18.67 38.13
C GLY A 377 -12.90 -17.84 37.21
N LEU A 378 -12.02 -17.05 37.79
CA LEU A 378 -10.99 -16.29 37.12
C LEU A 378 -9.61 -16.86 37.42
N ALA A 379 -8.74 -16.85 36.44
CA ALA A 379 -7.31 -17.09 36.62
C ALA A 379 -6.60 -15.76 36.86
N ILE A 380 -5.96 -15.66 38.03
CA ILE A 380 -5.29 -14.42 38.47
C ILE A 380 -3.80 -14.55 38.20
N ALA A 381 -3.17 -13.55 37.61
CA ALA A 381 -1.74 -13.57 37.38
C ALA A 381 -0.96 -13.82 38.69
N LEU A 382 -0.12 -14.87 38.68
CA LEU A 382 0.67 -15.25 39.86
C LEU A 382 1.59 -14.08 40.22
N GLN A 383 1.35 -13.48 41.38
CA GLN A 383 2.27 -12.56 42.01
C GLN A 383 3.19 -13.33 42.93
N ILE A 384 4.48 -13.27 42.71
CA ILE A 384 5.46 -13.82 43.64
C ILE A 384 5.37 -12.99 44.92
N ARG A 385 4.49 -13.44 45.83
CA ARG A 385 4.44 -12.88 47.19
C ARG A 385 5.60 -13.47 47.98
N ARG A 386 6.25 -12.67 48.82
CA ARG A 386 7.26 -13.15 49.77
C ARG A 386 6.60 -14.17 50.67
N HIS A 387 6.92 -15.46 50.49
CA HIS A 387 6.69 -16.45 51.52
C HIS A 387 7.62 -16.11 52.68
N VAL A 388 7.08 -15.56 53.75
CA VAL A 388 7.81 -15.40 55.00
C VAL A 388 7.83 -16.77 55.68
N HIS A 389 8.93 -17.51 55.45
CA HIS A 389 9.16 -18.70 56.25
C HIS A 389 9.33 -18.26 57.69
N PRO A 390 8.73 -19.00 58.70
CA PRO A 390 8.84 -18.60 60.13
C PRO A 390 10.28 -18.44 60.65
N ARG A 391 11.29 -18.97 59.92
CA ARG A 391 12.69 -18.82 60.18
C ARG A 391 13.41 -17.84 59.23
N ALA A 392 12.66 -17.11 58.36
CA ALA A 392 13.25 -16.11 57.52
C ALA A 392 13.67 -14.90 58.36
N GLN A 393 14.91 -14.47 58.21
CA GLN A 393 15.37 -13.23 58.84
C GLN A 393 14.51 -12.05 58.44
N PRO A 394 14.25 -11.11 59.35
CA PRO A 394 13.51 -9.90 59.00
C PRO A 394 14.20 -9.17 57.84
N PRO A 395 13.41 -8.47 56.99
CA PRO A 395 13.98 -7.74 55.87
C PRO A 395 15.07 -6.80 56.38
N VAL A 396 16.26 -6.97 55.83
CA VAL A 396 17.37 -6.03 56.10
C VAL A 396 16.87 -4.67 55.64
N THR A 397 16.87 -3.72 56.59
CA THR A 397 16.60 -2.32 56.25
C THR A 397 17.55 -1.92 55.14
N PRO A 398 17.05 -1.40 54.01
CA PRO A 398 17.96 -1.01 52.93
C PRO A 398 18.99 -0.05 53.51
N ALA A 399 20.28 -0.38 53.33
CA ALA A 399 21.32 0.54 53.67
C ALA A 399 21.11 1.86 52.97
N GLN A 400 21.32 2.99 53.65
CA GLN A 400 21.21 4.28 53.01
C GLN A 400 22.18 4.30 51.81
N PRO A 401 21.76 4.80 50.65
CA PRO A 401 22.65 4.93 49.51
C PRO A 401 23.90 5.70 49.91
N THR A 402 25.05 5.14 49.61
CA THR A 402 26.33 5.77 49.93
C THR A 402 26.59 7.10 49.21
N GLY A 403 25.72 7.43 48.24
CA GLY A 403 25.86 8.61 47.36
C GLY A 403 27.04 8.50 46.40
N ILE A 404 27.76 7.36 46.37
CA ILE A 404 28.90 7.14 45.49
C ILE A 404 28.36 6.73 44.11
N ASP A 405 28.52 7.64 43.15
CA ASP A 405 28.32 7.33 41.74
C ASP A 405 29.52 6.59 41.17
N TYR A 406 29.53 5.28 41.40
CA TYR A 406 30.62 4.40 40.96
C TYR A 406 30.82 4.42 39.43
N LEU A 407 29.73 4.50 38.67
CA LEU A 407 29.80 4.54 37.21
C LEU A 407 30.40 5.87 36.73
N GLY A 408 29.98 6.97 37.30
CA GLY A 408 30.58 8.29 37.01
C GLY A 408 32.05 8.37 37.36
N LEU A 409 32.49 7.70 38.44
CA LEU A 409 33.90 7.60 38.76
C LEU A 409 34.70 6.78 37.74
N ILE A 410 34.12 5.71 37.19
CA ILE A 410 34.76 4.90 36.15
C ILE A 410 34.80 5.70 34.84
N GLU A 411 33.75 6.38 34.46
CA GLU A 411 33.69 7.22 33.26
C GLU A 411 34.77 8.32 33.35
N ASN A 412 34.81 9.06 34.44
CA ASN A 412 35.84 10.09 34.67
C ASN A 412 37.27 9.53 34.60
N ARG A 413 37.48 8.35 35.14
CA ARG A 413 38.78 7.69 35.05
C ARG A 413 39.15 7.29 33.64
N TYR A 414 38.16 6.80 32.89
CA TYR A 414 38.33 6.44 31.48
C TYR A 414 38.66 7.67 30.65
N ASP A 415 37.94 8.77 30.83
CA ASP A 415 38.18 10.04 30.15
C ASP A 415 39.56 10.61 30.45
N GLN A 416 40.00 10.54 31.72
CA GLN A 416 41.37 10.90 32.10
C GLN A 416 42.43 10.00 31.43
N HIS A 417 42.14 8.70 31.24
CA HIS A 417 43.01 7.81 30.49
C HIS A 417 43.01 8.15 28.98
N LEU A 418 41.86 8.53 28.41
CA LEU A 418 41.79 8.97 27.03
C LEU A 418 42.60 10.25 26.80
N GLN A 419 42.51 11.23 27.74
CA GLN A 419 43.29 12.47 27.67
C GLN A 419 44.79 12.24 27.81
N LYS A 420 45.22 11.18 28.51
CA LYS A 420 46.61 10.77 28.66
C LYS A 420 47.10 9.81 27.56
N ARG A 421 46.24 9.39 26.64
CA ARG A 421 46.64 8.54 25.52
C ARG A 421 47.61 9.33 24.63
N ILE A 422 48.77 8.76 24.40
CA ILE A 422 49.74 9.25 23.42
C ILE A 422 49.04 9.26 22.06
N ASP A 423 48.94 10.43 21.47
CA ASP A 423 48.45 10.56 20.09
C ASP A 423 49.54 10.09 19.14
N TYR A 424 49.44 8.84 18.71
CA TYR A 424 50.40 8.22 17.80
C TYR A 424 50.49 8.93 16.44
N ARG A 425 49.59 9.85 16.12
CA ARG A 425 49.64 10.67 14.91
C ARG A 425 50.61 11.83 15.02
N ASN A 426 50.99 12.22 16.25
CA ASN A 426 51.90 13.33 16.54
C ASN A 426 53.24 12.88 17.09
N LEU A 427 53.59 11.58 17.07
CA LEU A 427 54.89 11.10 17.38
C LEU A 427 55.88 11.47 16.25
N PRO A 428 57.01 12.12 16.52
CA PRO A 428 58.03 12.33 15.50
C PRO A 428 58.49 10.97 14.97
N GLY A 429 58.57 10.87 13.65
CA GLY A 429 59.05 9.66 12.98
C GLY A 429 60.50 9.31 13.44
N PRO A 430 60.89 8.04 13.29
CA PRO A 430 62.26 7.61 13.67
C PRO A 430 63.27 8.46 12.93
N PRO A 431 64.37 8.84 13.61
CA PRO A 431 65.50 9.57 12.98
C PRO A 431 66.01 8.73 11.81
N ALA A 432 66.26 9.40 10.68
CA ALA A 432 66.85 8.77 9.51
C ALA A 432 68.24 8.22 9.84
N ASP A 433 68.51 7.03 9.32
CA ASP A 433 69.77 6.28 9.43
C ASP A 433 71.01 7.10 9.23
N GLY A 434 71.94 6.85 10.11
CA GLY A 434 73.34 7.33 9.99
C GLY A 434 74.30 6.66 10.93
N ALA A 435 75.04 5.69 10.40
CA ALA A 435 76.33 5.21 10.80
C ALA A 435 76.46 4.21 11.99
N ALA A 436 76.89 3.08 11.58
CA ALA A 436 77.49 2.02 12.36
C ALA A 436 78.65 2.47 13.23
N SER A 437 78.79 1.89 14.41
CA SER A 437 80.10 1.48 14.98
C SER A 437 79.89 0.33 15.98
N ASP A 438 80.55 -0.75 15.66
CA ASP A 438 80.84 -1.87 16.54
C ASP A 438 81.36 -1.38 17.91
N ASP A 439 80.96 -2.04 18.94
CA ASP A 439 81.93 -2.65 19.85
C ASP A 439 81.19 -3.59 20.85
N ALA A 440 81.93 -4.65 21.06
CA ALA A 440 81.58 -5.88 21.69
C ALA A 440 81.62 -5.83 23.23
N GLU A 441 81.11 -6.90 23.75
CA GLU A 441 81.51 -7.62 24.98
C GLU A 441 80.83 -7.30 26.32
N ASN A 442 80.22 -8.35 26.73
CA ASN A 442 80.45 -9.02 28.04
C ASN A 442 79.77 -8.39 29.27
N ASP A 443 78.96 -8.99 29.95
CA ASP A 443 79.21 -10.00 30.97
C ASP A 443 77.94 -10.51 31.65
N SER A 444 78.10 -11.73 31.97
CA SER A 444 77.15 -12.62 32.63
C SER A 444 76.83 -12.26 34.09
N LYS A 445 75.77 -12.91 34.56
CA LYS A 445 75.57 -13.43 35.94
C LYS A 445 74.67 -12.65 36.88
N GLU A 446 73.77 -13.38 37.24
CA GLU A 446 73.34 -14.04 38.51
C GLU A 446 72.25 -13.31 39.23
N MET A 447 71.20 -14.02 39.32
CA MET A 447 70.64 -14.94 40.35
C MET A 447 69.76 -14.26 41.40
N THR A 448 68.59 -14.85 41.44
CA THR A 448 67.80 -15.19 42.65
C THR A 448 67.41 -14.11 43.66
N GLY A 449 66.13 -14.10 43.90
CA GLY A 449 65.42 -13.50 45.03
C GLY A 449 63.96 -13.49 44.84
#